data_c4aa33c22e084db37a62abb917c3756e
#
_entry.id   c4aa33c22e084db37a62abb917c3756e
#
_cell.length_a   1.000
_cell.length_b   1.000
_cell.length_c   1.000
_cell.angle_alpha   90.00
_cell.angle_beta   90.00
_cell.angle_gamma   90.00
#
_symmetry.space_group_name_H-M   'P 1'
#
loop_
_entity.id
_entity.type
_entity.pdbx_description
1 polymer ?
#
loop_
_entity_poly.entity_id
_entity_poly.type
_entity_poly.pdbx_seq_one_letter_code
_entity_poly.pdbx_strand_id
1 'polypeptide(L)'
;VFASSFAAVAHPRPEGYVFVEKDWCGDNVEAYKGSWTEENISQNRDIAYAMAKANTEKMIYKMAKSEQSFEAISINPLHVIGPLMSENHNQFFSWQFFIWQLLRGNNFGSLDGKQIRSDRMLWNMVDVRDVAKAHSMATESNNAKNGSRYILSATDRSGEMFTWELQKKLRELFPDIKDIGGERMENNKPIKDTYDSPRSYCKKAIQE
;
A
#
# COMPACT_ATOMS: atom_id res chain seq x y z
N VAL A 1 3.51 19.56 -1.44
CA VAL A 1 3.66 18.10 -1.24
C VAL A 1 2.35 17.41 -1.53
N PHE A 2 2.40 16.28 -2.22
CA PHE A 2 1.22 15.56 -2.72
C PHE A 2 1.10 14.18 -2.05
N ALA A 3 -0.05 13.90 -1.46
CA ALA A 3 -0.38 12.59 -0.92
C ALA A 3 -0.75 11.62 -2.05
N SER A 4 0.23 10.86 -2.52
CA SER A 4 0.04 9.81 -3.50
C SER A 4 -0.25 8.45 -2.84
N SER A 5 0.26 7.38 -3.39
CA SER A 5 0.13 6.02 -2.89
C SER A 5 1.25 5.15 -3.45
N PHE A 6 1.62 4.11 -2.73
CA PHE A 6 2.47 3.05 -3.28
C PHE A 6 1.87 2.40 -4.54
N ALA A 7 0.56 2.45 -4.71
CA ALA A 7 -0.10 2.00 -5.93
C ALA A 7 0.41 2.71 -7.21
N ALA A 8 0.92 3.95 -7.09
CA ALA A 8 1.54 4.65 -8.22
C ALA A 8 2.94 4.10 -8.61
N VAL A 9 3.51 3.26 -7.76
CA VAL A 9 4.83 2.62 -7.93
C VAL A 9 4.67 1.17 -8.36
N ALA A 10 3.78 0.44 -7.69
CA ALA A 10 3.66 -1.00 -7.82
C ALA A 10 3.07 -1.43 -9.16
N HIS A 11 3.65 -2.48 -9.71
CA HIS A 11 3.16 -3.18 -10.90
C HIS A 11 3.68 -4.62 -10.88
N PRO A 12 3.16 -5.57 -11.69
CA PRO A 12 3.67 -6.93 -11.71
C PRO A 12 5.17 -7.00 -11.97
N ARG A 13 5.86 -7.69 -11.10
CA ARG A 13 7.29 -7.99 -11.16
C ARG A 13 7.54 -9.45 -10.75
N PRO A 14 8.69 -10.01 -11.11
CA PRO A 14 9.09 -11.32 -10.62
C PRO A 14 9.11 -11.38 -9.09
N GLU A 15 8.94 -12.58 -8.57
CA GLU A 15 9.05 -12.86 -7.13
C GLU A 15 10.36 -12.29 -6.57
N GLY A 16 10.28 -11.72 -5.36
CA GLY A 16 11.43 -11.14 -4.66
C GLY A 16 11.83 -9.75 -5.13
N TYR A 17 11.16 -9.16 -6.13
CA TYR A 17 11.44 -7.78 -6.54
C TYR A 17 11.12 -6.80 -5.41
N VAL A 18 12.03 -5.86 -5.17
CA VAL A 18 11.85 -4.77 -4.20
C VAL A 18 11.68 -3.47 -4.97
N PHE A 19 10.52 -2.85 -4.84
CA PHE A 19 10.20 -1.60 -5.49
C PHE A 19 10.98 -0.43 -4.90
N VAL A 20 11.32 0.51 -5.76
CA VAL A 20 12.00 1.76 -5.42
C VAL A 20 11.27 2.95 -6.04
N GLU A 21 11.61 4.16 -5.60
CA GLU A 21 10.92 5.39 -6.00
C GLU A 21 10.95 5.71 -7.50
N LYS A 22 11.89 5.13 -8.25
CA LYS A 22 11.95 5.28 -9.71
C LYS A 22 10.95 4.41 -10.47
N ASP A 23 10.38 3.41 -9.81
CA ASP A 23 9.41 2.53 -10.44
C ASP A 23 8.05 3.24 -10.59
N TRP A 24 7.38 2.97 -11.70
CA TRP A 24 6.07 3.50 -11.98
C TRP A 24 5.07 2.41 -12.30
N CYS A 25 3.88 2.54 -11.79
CA CYS A 25 2.75 1.75 -12.23
C CYS A 25 2.55 1.98 -13.73
N GLY A 26 2.49 0.89 -14.50
CA GLY A 26 2.34 0.94 -15.97
C GLY A 26 3.64 0.92 -16.78
N ASP A 27 4.81 1.05 -16.19
CA ASP A 27 6.08 1.01 -16.96
C ASP A 27 6.36 -0.36 -17.57
N ASN A 28 5.83 -1.44 -17.02
CA ASN A 28 5.97 -2.78 -17.54
C ASN A 28 4.70 -3.26 -18.25
N VAL A 29 4.37 -2.59 -19.36
CA VAL A 29 3.16 -2.88 -20.15
C VAL A 29 3.10 -4.33 -20.62
N GLU A 30 4.26 -4.94 -20.90
CA GLU A 30 4.36 -6.34 -21.36
C GLU A 30 3.87 -7.34 -20.30
N ALA A 31 4.17 -7.10 -19.02
CA ALA A 31 3.70 -7.93 -17.92
C ALA A 31 2.17 -7.82 -17.70
N TYR A 32 1.58 -6.75 -18.25
CA TYR A 32 0.15 -6.46 -18.14
C TYR A 32 -0.60 -6.70 -19.46
N LYS A 33 -0.03 -7.41 -20.41
CA LYS A 33 -0.73 -7.69 -21.68
C LYS A 33 -2.15 -8.18 -21.39
N GLY A 34 -3.12 -7.38 -21.78
CA GLY A 34 -4.53 -7.62 -21.54
C GLY A 34 -5.13 -7.05 -20.24
N SER A 35 -4.30 -6.56 -19.28
CA SER A 35 -4.82 -6.01 -18.03
C SER A 35 -5.03 -4.49 -18.07
N TRP A 36 -4.42 -3.78 -19.00
CA TRP A 36 -4.43 -2.31 -19.10
C TRP A 36 -5.28 -1.78 -20.26
N THR A 37 -6.24 -2.55 -20.75
CA THR A 37 -7.26 -2.05 -21.69
C THR A 37 -8.22 -1.12 -20.96
N GLU A 38 -8.84 -0.17 -21.65
CA GLU A 38 -9.89 0.69 -21.08
C GLU A 38 -11.00 -0.13 -20.41
N GLU A 39 -11.34 -1.25 -20.99
CA GLU A 39 -12.32 -2.18 -20.46
C GLU A 39 -11.88 -2.77 -19.11
N ASN A 40 -10.65 -3.29 -19.01
CA ASN A 40 -10.12 -3.85 -17.76
C ASN A 40 -9.91 -2.79 -16.68
N ILE A 41 -9.52 -1.58 -17.06
CA ILE A 41 -9.38 -0.45 -16.13
C ILE A 41 -10.75 -0.07 -15.56
N SER A 42 -11.78 -0.01 -16.38
CA SER A 42 -13.14 0.33 -15.95
C SER A 42 -13.75 -0.72 -15.03
N GLN A 43 -13.35 -1.99 -15.19
CA GLN A 43 -13.85 -3.12 -14.40
C GLN A 43 -12.99 -3.44 -13.16
N ASN A 44 -11.76 -2.95 -13.08
CA ASN A 44 -10.85 -3.24 -11.98
C ASN A 44 -10.48 -1.96 -11.21
N ARG A 45 -11.11 -1.78 -10.04
CA ARG A 45 -10.91 -0.59 -9.19
C ARG A 45 -9.47 -0.40 -8.74
N ASP A 46 -8.74 -1.46 -8.48
CA ASP A 46 -7.35 -1.37 -7.99
C ASP A 46 -6.44 -0.87 -9.10
N ILE A 47 -6.63 -1.36 -10.32
CA ILE A 47 -5.90 -0.89 -11.50
C ILE A 47 -6.26 0.57 -11.79
N ALA A 48 -7.55 0.92 -11.79
CA ALA A 48 -8.00 2.29 -12.00
C ALA A 48 -7.42 3.24 -10.96
N TYR A 49 -7.40 2.84 -9.69
CA TYR A 49 -6.79 3.62 -8.62
C TYR A 49 -5.27 3.82 -8.83
N ALA A 50 -4.55 2.74 -9.13
CA ALA A 50 -3.11 2.78 -9.35
C ALA A 50 -2.74 3.72 -10.52
N MET A 51 -3.46 3.61 -11.63
CA MET A 51 -3.27 4.48 -12.78
C MET A 51 -3.62 5.94 -12.49
N ALA A 52 -4.72 6.18 -11.78
CA ALA A 52 -5.12 7.54 -11.40
C ALA A 52 -4.02 8.20 -10.56
N LYS A 53 -3.45 7.49 -9.57
CA LYS A 53 -2.35 7.99 -8.74
C LYS A 53 -1.08 8.25 -9.56
N ALA A 54 -0.65 7.30 -10.40
CA ALA A 54 0.53 7.46 -11.25
C ALA A 54 0.38 8.63 -12.25
N ASN A 55 -0.75 8.72 -12.93
CA ASN A 55 -1.01 9.79 -13.89
C ASN A 55 -1.09 11.17 -13.22
N THR A 56 -1.70 11.25 -12.02
CA THR A 56 -1.76 12.49 -11.25
C THR A 56 -0.36 12.96 -10.85
N GLU A 57 0.51 12.06 -10.37
CA GLU A 57 1.91 12.42 -10.08
C GLU A 57 2.63 12.94 -11.33
N LYS A 58 2.56 12.21 -12.43
CA LYS A 58 3.20 12.61 -13.70
C LYS A 58 2.69 13.98 -14.19
N MET A 59 1.39 14.23 -14.04
CA MET A 59 0.78 15.51 -14.42
C MET A 59 1.28 16.66 -13.54
N ILE A 60 1.28 16.48 -12.21
CA ILE A 60 1.73 17.51 -11.27
C ILE A 60 3.21 17.85 -11.49
N TYR A 61 4.06 16.85 -11.71
CA TYR A 61 5.48 17.07 -12.00
C TYR A 61 5.69 17.81 -13.33
N LYS A 62 4.89 17.47 -14.36
CA LYS A 62 4.92 18.18 -15.63
C LYS A 62 4.52 19.65 -15.45
N MET A 63 3.47 19.91 -14.69
CA MET A 63 3.02 21.28 -14.39
C MET A 63 4.08 22.05 -13.61
N ALA A 64 4.63 21.50 -12.55
CA ALA A 64 5.68 22.15 -11.78
C ALA A 64 6.92 22.47 -12.62
N LYS A 65 7.26 21.61 -13.58
CA LYS A 65 8.37 21.85 -14.51
C LYS A 65 8.07 22.95 -15.53
N SER A 66 6.83 23.07 -16.01
CA SER A 66 6.44 24.09 -16.99
C SER A 66 6.25 25.46 -16.34
N GLU A 67 5.59 25.52 -15.21
CA GLU A 67 5.24 26.78 -14.55
C GLU A 67 6.40 27.41 -13.77
N GLN A 68 7.33 26.59 -13.26
CA GLN A 68 8.48 27.01 -12.44
C GLN A 68 8.14 27.88 -11.22
N SER A 69 6.87 27.96 -10.87
CA SER A 69 6.35 28.76 -9.74
C SER A 69 6.22 27.95 -8.45
N PHE A 70 6.31 26.63 -8.55
CA PHE A 70 6.25 25.70 -7.41
C PHE A 70 7.05 24.42 -7.70
N GLU A 71 7.40 23.72 -6.65
CA GLU A 71 7.98 22.38 -6.71
C GLU A 71 6.95 21.33 -6.28
N ALA A 72 7.00 20.14 -6.88
CA ALA A 72 6.10 19.06 -6.57
C ALA A 72 6.89 17.86 -6.02
N ILE A 73 6.43 17.37 -4.87
CA ILE A 73 7.00 16.22 -4.17
C ILE A 73 5.86 15.27 -3.84
N SER A 74 6.03 13.97 -4.06
CA SER A 74 5.01 12.98 -3.66
C SER A 74 5.47 12.10 -2.51
N ILE A 75 4.52 11.81 -1.63
CA ILE A 75 4.62 10.82 -0.58
C ILE A 75 3.76 9.63 -0.97
N ASN A 76 4.38 8.45 -1.02
CA ASN A 76 3.80 7.21 -1.54
C ASN A 76 3.69 6.15 -0.41
N PRO A 77 2.75 6.30 0.53
CA PRO A 77 2.61 5.35 1.63
C PRO A 77 2.03 4.02 1.15
N LEU A 78 2.42 2.95 1.82
CA LEU A 78 1.76 1.64 1.75
C LEU A 78 0.50 1.65 2.63
N HIS A 79 0.28 0.63 3.45
CA HIS A 79 -0.92 0.55 4.29
C HIS A 79 -0.79 1.49 5.48
N VAL A 80 -1.51 2.60 5.44
CA VAL A 80 -1.49 3.59 6.54
C VAL A 80 -2.38 3.10 7.67
N ILE A 81 -1.78 2.93 8.85
CA ILE A 81 -2.45 2.54 10.09
C ILE A 81 -2.23 3.61 11.17
N GLY A 82 -2.93 3.49 12.27
CA GLY A 82 -2.73 4.35 13.42
C GLY A 82 -4.01 4.87 14.04
N PRO A 83 -3.92 5.73 15.06
CA PRO A 83 -5.08 6.23 15.77
C PRO A 83 -5.95 7.13 14.88
N LEU A 84 -7.25 7.06 15.08
CA LEU A 84 -8.18 8.01 14.47
C LEU A 84 -8.06 9.36 15.17
N MET A 85 -7.93 10.43 14.39
CA MET A 85 -7.78 11.80 14.88
C MET A 85 -9.11 12.51 15.11
N SER A 86 -10.21 11.91 14.67
CA SER A 86 -11.56 12.47 14.77
C SER A 86 -12.58 11.35 14.73
N GLU A 87 -13.71 11.54 15.42
CA GLU A 87 -14.87 10.64 15.34
C GLU A 87 -15.44 10.55 13.91
N ASN A 88 -15.27 11.59 13.11
CA ASN A 88 -15.66 11.57 11.70
C ASN A 88 -14.81 10.61 10.84
N HIS A 89 -13.67 10.15 11.34
CA HIS A 89 -12.85 9.12 10.69
C HIS A 89 -13.37 7.70 10.98
N ASN A 90 -14.47 7.56 11.64
CA ASN A 90 -15.09 6.29 12.01
C ASN A 90 -15.80 5.59 10.83
N GLN A 91 -15.46 5.96 9.61
CA GLN A 91 -15.95 5.28 8.41
C GLN A 91 -14.95 4.17 8.02
N PHE A 92 -15.50 2.97 7.83
CA PHE A 92 -14.69 1.81 7.49
C PHE A 92 -14.23 1.87 6.03
N PHE A 93 -13.05 2.41 5.79
CA PHE A 93 -12.42 2.42 4.49
C PHE A 93 -11.09 1.67 4.51
N SER A 94 -10.69 1.11 3.36
CA SER A 94 -9.38 0.52 3.14
C SER A 94 -9.02 -0.52 4.21
N TRP A 95 -7.87 -0.39 4.87
CA TRP A 95 -7.36 -1.35 5.84
C TRP A 95 -8.26 -1.51 7.09
N GLN A 96 -8.98 -0.46 7.52
CA GLN A 96 -9.92 -0.54 8.64
C GLN A 96 -11.04 -1.54 8.35
N PHE A 97 -11.56 -1.51 7.13
CA PHE A 97 -12.53 -2.49 6.67
C PHE A 97 -11.95 -3.90 6.72
N PHE A 98 -10.71 -4.06 6.35
CA PHE A 98 -10.04 -5.35 6.38
C PHE A 98 -9.85 -5.88 7.80
N ILE A 99 -9.33 -5.08 8.72
CA ILE A 99 -9.21 -5.48 10.13
C ILE A 99 -10.58 -5.84 10.70
N TRP A 100 -11.60 -5.04 10.42
CA TRP A 100 -12.95 -5.30 10.85
C TRP A 100 -13.50 -6.64 10.31
N GLN A 101 -13.23 -6.98 9.06
CA GLN A 101 -13.60 -8.27 8.48
C GLN A 101 -12.91 -9.44 9.21
N LEU A 102 -11.60 -9.30 9.49
CA LEU A 102 -10.87 -10.32 10.24
C LEU A 102 -11.46 -10.52 11.65
N LEU A 103 -11.76 -9.42 12.35
CA LEU A 103 -12.36 -9.46 13.68
C LEU A 103 -13.77 -10.10 13.70
N ARG A 104 -14.46 -10.17 12.57
CA ARG A 104 -15.75 -10.84 12.40
C ARG A 104 -15.66 -12.28 11.89
N GLY A 105 -14.49 -12.86 11.86
CA GLY A 105 -14.29 -14.22 11.38
C GLY A 105 -14.31 -14.36 9.86
N ASN A 106 -14.37 -13.26 9.11
CA ASN A 106 -14.36 -13.32 7.67
C ASN A 106 -12.92 -13.34 7.15
N ASN A 107 -12.68 -14.23 6.18
CA ASN A 107 -11.46 -14.13 5.37
C ASN A 107 -11.58 -12.93 4.45
N PHE A 108 -10.46 -12.32 4.10
CA PHE A 108 -10.42 -11.32 3.04
C PHE A 108 -10.98 -11.89 1.78
N GLY A 109 -12.05 -11.48 1.43
CA GLY A 109 -12.37 -12.08 0.33
C GLY A 109 -13.12 -11.42 -0.58
N SER A 110 -14.03 -11.30 -0.94
CA SER A 110 -14.88 -10.92 -1.98
C SER A 110 -15.10 -9.41 -2.02
N LEU A 111 -14.14 -8.74 -2.60
CA LEU A 111 -14.50 -7.62 -3.45
C LEU A 111 -14.92 -8.25 -4.77
N ASP A 112 -16.20 -8.23 -5.09
CA ASP A 112 -16.79 -8.76 -6.35
C ASP A 112 -16.83 -10.29 -6.51
N GLY A 113 -17.03 -11.06 -5.43
CA GLY A 113 -17.26 -12.52 -5.53
C GLY A 113 -16.02 -13.35 -5.86
N LYS A 114 -14.85 -12.74 -6.03
CA LYS A 114 -13.58 -13.46 -6.15
C LYS A 114 -12.91 -13.51 -4.80
N GLN A 115 -12.65 -14.72 -4.29
CA GLN A 115 -11.78 -14.91 -3.14
C GLN A 115 -10.40 -14.35 -3.48
N ILE A 116 -10.08 -13.19 -2.96
CA ILE A 116 -8.70 -12.76 -2.90
C ILE A 116 -8.03 -13.71 -1.90
N ARG A 117 -6.95 -14.34 -2.30
CA ARG A 117 -6.15 -15.20 -1.42
C ARG A 117 -5.51 -14.35 -0.33
N SER A 118 -6.28 -14.05 0.67
CA SER A 118 -5.94 -13.16 1.78
C SER A 118 -4.86 -13.71 2.70
N ASP A 119 -4.73 -15.01 2.76
CA ASP A 119 -3.75 -15.75 3.55
C ASP A 119 -2.30 -15.48 3.11
N ARG A 120 -2.08 -15.06 1.87
CA ARG A 120 -0.77 -14.76 1.29
C ARG A 120 -0.45 -13.29 1.17
N MET A 121 -1.34 -12.42 1.62
CA MET A 121 -1.11 -10.99 1.54
C MET A 121 -0.02 -10.58 2.55
N LEU A 122 1.02 -9.96 2.04
CA LEU A 122 2.05 -9.33 2.84
C LEU A 122 1.63 -7.92 3.21
N TRP A 123 1.46 -7.66 4.49
CA TRP A 123 1.18 -6.35 5.02
C TRP A 123 2.48 -5.62 5.31
N ASN A 124 2.69 -4.51 4.62
CA ASN A 124 3.74 -3.58 4.92
C ASN A 124 3.06 -2.26 5.31
N MET A 125 3.19 -1.87 6.56
CA MET A 125 2.40 -0.82 7.18
C MET A 125 3.28 0.38 7.52
N VAL A 126 2.64 1.54 7.57
CA VAL A 126 3.26 2.78 8.06
C VAL A 126 2.28 3.49 8.99
N ASP A 127 2.78 4.05 10.07
CA ASP A 127 1.95 4.82 11.00
C ASP A 127 1.50 6.16 10.36
N VAL A 128 0.26 6.54 10.55
CA VAL A 128 -0.29 7.80 10.03
C VAL A 128 0.48 9.02 10.53
N ARG A 129 1.06 8.94 11.75
CA ARG A 129 1.88 10.02 12.32
C ARG A 129 3.20 10.17 11.56
N ASP A 130 3.80 9.07 11.11
CA ASP A 130 5.01 9.09 10.28
C ASP A 130 4.68 9.62 8.88
N VAL A 131 3.52 9.27 8.33
CA VAL A 131 3.05 9.84 7.05
C VAL A 131 2.87 11.35 7.16
N ALA A 132 2.22 11.83 8.23
CA ALA A 132 2.04 13.27 8.46
C ALA A 132 3.39 13.99 8.64
N LYS A 133 4.29 13.40 9.43
CA LYS A 133 5.64 13.93 9.64
C LYS A 133 6.43 14.01 8.33
N ALA A 134 6.37 12.98 7.49
CA ALA A 134 7.03 12.98 6.19
C ALA A 134 6.51 14.08 5.26
N HIS A 135 5.20 14.39 5.27
CA HIS A 135 4.66 15.52 4.53
C HIS A 135 5.22 16.86 5.02
N SER A 136 5.28 17.07 6.33
CA SER A 136 5.86 18.29 6.91
C SER A 136 7.35 18.43 6.57
N MET A 137 8.12 17.37 6.81
CA MET A 137 9.56 17.37 6.53
C MET A 137 9.87 17.59 5.05
N ALA A 138 9.11 16.97 4.14
CA ALA A 138 9.30 17.17 2.70
C ALA A 138 9.01 18.62 2.25
N THR A 139 8.20 19.36 3.00
CA THR A 139 7.94 20.78 2.74
C THR A 139 9.12 21.67 3.16
N GLU A 140 9.84 21.25 4.20
CA GLU A 140 10.91 22.03 4.82
C GLU A 140 12.32 21.62 4.34
N SER A 141 12.43 20.42 3.76
CA SER A 141 13.73 19.84 3.39
C SER A 141 14.33 20.49 2.15
N ASN A 142 15.58 20.92 2.27
CA ASN A 142 16.37 21.35 1.12
C ASN A 142 16.82 20.20 0.20
N ASN A 143 16.69 18.97 0.63
CA ASN A 143 17.03 17.77 -0.16
C ASN A 143 15.87 17.29 -1.03
N ALA A 144 14.64 17.56 -0.63
CA ALA A 144 13.47 17.25 -1.40
C ALA A 144 13.30 18.23 -2.57
N LYS A 145 13.45 17.75 -3.78
CA LYS A 145 13.43 18.54 -5.03
C LYS A 145 12.19 18.26 -5.84
N ASN A 146 11.92 19.12 -6.81
CA ASN A 146 10.85 18.89 -7.78
C ASN A 146 10.97 17.50 -8.43
N GLY A 147 9.92 16.70 -8.37
CA GLY A 147 9.89 15.33 -8.86
C GLY A 147 10.39 14.29 -7.84
N SER A 148 10.78 14.69 -6.63
CA SER A 148 11.11 13.73 -5.58
C SER A 148 9.89 12.91 -5.19
N ARG A 149 10.11 11.60 -5.04
CA ARG A 149 9.13 10.61 -4.57
C ARG A 149 9.67 9.92 -3.34
N TYR A 150 8.82 9.66 -2.38
CA TYR A 150 9.20 8.99 -1.12
C TYR A 150 8.20 7.89 -0.80
N ILE A 151 8.67 6.64 -0.87
CA ILE A 151 7.89 5.49 -0.42
C ILE A 151 7.94 5.45 1.10
N LEU A 152 6.77 5.35 1.73
CA LEU A 152 6.67 5.17 3.17
C LEU A 152 6.11 3.79 3.49
N SER A 153 6.94 3.00 4.15
CA SER A 153 6.67 1.62 4.51
C SER A 153 7.51 1.22 5.72
N ALA A 154 7.54 -0.06 6.06
CA ALA A 154 8.53 -0.57 6.99
C ALA A 154 9.96 -0.30 6.51
N THR A 155 10.89 -0.16 7.43
CA THR A 155 12.30 0.13 7.14
C THR A 155 13.03 -1.06 6.53
N ASP A 156 12.56 -2.26 6.86
CA ASP A 156 13.11 -3.53 6.41
C ASP A 156 12.06 -4.64 6.53
N ARG A 157 12.48 -5.87 6.31
CA ARG A 157 11.61 -7.05 6.39
C ARG A 157 10.99 -7.27 7.77
N SER A 158 11.55 -6.76 8.85
CA SER A 158 11.00 -6.96 10.19
C SER A 158 9.66 -6.24 10.43
N GLY A 159 9.37 -5.22 9.65
CA GLY A 159 8.10 -4.49 9.68
C GLY A 159 7.02 -5.06 8.74
N GLU A 160 7.30 -6.16 8.06
CA GLU A 160 6.33 -6.87 7.24
C GLU A 160 5.64 -7.96 8.05
N MET A 161 4.38 -8.23 7.76
CA MET A 161 3.68 -9.39 8.31
C MET A 161 2.70 -9.98 7.30
N PHE A 162 2.55 -11.28 7.33
CA PHE A 162 1.53 -11.96 6.57
C PHE A 162 0.17 -11.85 7.26
N THR A 163 -0.90 -12.11 6.52
CA THR A 163 -2.25 -12.05 7.07
C THR A 163 -2.40 -12.98 8.29
N TRP A 164 -1.83 -14.16 8.28
CA TRP A 164 -1.89 -15.09 9.41
C TRP A 164 -1.15 -14.58 10.65
N GLU A 165 -0.04 -13.84 10.49
CA GLU A 165 0.67 -13.20 11.61
C GLU A 165 -0.15 -12.06 12.20
N LEU A 166 -0.80 -11.27 11.33
CA LEU A 166 -1.72 -10.21 11.73
C LEU A 166 -2.90 -10.80 12.53
N GLN A 167 -3.48 -11.90 12.06
CA GLN A 167 -4.55 -12.60 12.76
C GLN A 167 -4.13 -13.11 14.13
N LYS A 168 -2.92 -13.69 14.21
CA LYS A 168 -2.36 -14.12 15.50
C LYS A 168 -2.27 -12.94 16.47
N LYS A 169 -1.75 -11.80 16.03
CA LYS A 169 -1.68 -10.58 16.84
C LYS A 169 -3.05 -10.07 17.24
N LEU A 170 -4.04 -10.12 16.34
CA LEU A 170 -5.41 -9.72 16.66
C LEU A 170 -6.04 -10.63 17.74
N ARG A 171 -5.77 -11.93 17.71
CA ARG A 171 -6.21 -12.85 18.78
C ARG A 171 -5.58 -12.54 20.13
N GLU A 172 -4.31 -12.18 20.14
CA GLU A 172 -3.58 -11.78 21.34
C GLU A 172 -4.16 -10.46 21.93
N LEU A 173 -4.52 -9.51 21.07
CA LEU A 173 -5.04 -8.20 21.45
C LEU A 173 -6.52 -8.24 21.83
N PHE A 174 -7.30 -9.16 21.25
CA PHE A 174 -8.75 -9.28 21.41
C PHE A 174 -9.13 -10.71 21.81
N PRO A 175 -8.73 -11.20 23.00
CA PRO A 175 -8.92 -12.59 23.42
C PRO A 175 -10.39 -12.98 23.57
N ASP A 176 -11.28 -12.01 23.75
CA ASP A 176 -12.73 -12.25 23.88
C ASP A 176 -13.42 -12.51 22.54
N ILE A 177 -12.76 -12.22 21.41
CA ILE A 177 -13.29 -12.49 20.09
C ILE A 177 -12.90 -13.91 19.67
N LYS A 178 -13.90 -14.84 19.75
CA LYS A 178 -13.66 -16.27 19.52
C LYS A 178 -13.29 -16.62 18.09
N ASP A 179 -13.90 -15.96 17.13
CA ASP A 179 -13.79 -16.29 15.69
C ASP A 179 -13.10 -15.17 14.92
N ILE A 180 -11.82 -14.93 15.19
CA ILE A 180 -11.02 -14.08 14.32
C ILE A 180 -10.65 -14.90 13.07
N GLY A 181 -11.12 -14.42 11.93
CA GLY A 181 -11.07 -15.13 10.66
C GLY A 181 -9.68 -15.50 10.16
N GLY A 182 -9.70 -16.50 9.35
CA GLY A 182 -8.75 -16.73 8.27
C GLY A 182 -7.40 -17.34 8.58
N GLU A 183 -7.28 -18.29 9.49
CA GLU A 183 -6.10 -19.14 9.44
C GLU A 183 -6.32 -20.24 8.40
N ARG A 184 -5.67 -20.14 7.26
CA ARG A 184 -5.58 -21.27 6.36
C ARG A 184 -4.35 -22.08 6.73
N MET A 185 -4.60 -23.19 7.36
CA MET A 185 -3.57 -24.16 7.74
C MET A 185 -3.61 -25.34 6.77
N GLU A 186 -2.50 -25.69 6.21
CA GLU A 186 -2.35 -26.95 5.50
C GLU A 186 -1.62 -27.92 6.42
N ASN A 187 -2.30 -29.00 6.84
CA ASN A 187 -1.75 -29.98 7.78
C ASN A 187 -1.26 -29.38 9.12
N ASN A 188 -2.01 -28.43 9.69
CA ASN A 188 -1.66 -27.71 10.92
C ASN A 188 -0.36 -26.88 10.83
N LYS A 189 0.09 -26.56 9.64
CA LYS A 189 1.22 -25.66 9.41
C LYS A 189 0.75 -24.47 8.55
N PRO A 190 1.25 -23.25 8.81
CA PRO A 190 1.01 -22.13 7.92
C PRO A 190 1.43 -22.51 6.50
N ILE A 191 0.60 -22.15 5.51
CA ILE A 191 0.99 -22.34 4.11
C ILE A 191 2.26 -21.53 3.87
N LYS A 192 3.27 -22.21 3.33
CA LYS A 192 4.59 -21.63 3.11
C LYS A 192 4.51 -20.33 2.31
N ASP A 193 5.18 -19.33 2.81
CA ASP A 193 5.30 -17.97 2.28
C ASP A 193 5.71 -17.97 0.80
N THR A 194 4.76 -17.93 -0.08
CA THR A 194 5.02 -17.58 -1.48
C THR A 194 4.75 -16.09 -1.64
N TYR A 195 5.79 -15.35 -2.00
CA TYR A 195 5.78 -13.90 -2.11
C TYR A 195 5.08 -13.44 -3.39
N ASP A 196 3.78 -13.31 -3.35
CA ASP A 196 3.04 -12.68 -4.45
C ASP A 196 2.82 -11.17 -4.23
N SER A 197 3.25 -10.65 -3.09
CA SER A 197 3.02 -9.26 -2.72
C SER A 197 4.23 -8.37 -2.99
N PRO A 198 4.01 -7.15 -3.47
CA PRO A 198 5.08 -6.21 -3.75
C PRO A 198 5.76 -5.78 -2.44
N ARG A 199 7.08 -5.65 -2.49
CA ARG A 199 7.91 -5.18 -1.39
C ARG A 199 8.50 -3.83 -1.69
N SER A 200 8.64 -3.03 -0.66
CA SER A 200 9.41 -1.80 -0.70
C SER A 200 9.82 -1.39 0.71
N TYR A 201 10.84 -0.57 0.81
CA TYR A 201 11.35 -0.08 2.08
C TYR A 201 11.61 1.41 2.00
N CYS A 202 11.34 2.13 3.08
CA CYS A 202 11.42 3.59 3.14
C CYS A 202 12.86 4.14 3.28
N LYS A 203 13.84 3.49 2.66
CA LYS A 203 15.26 3.83 2.80
C LYS A 203 15.57 5.27 2.41
N LYS A 204 15.00 5.74 1.30
CA LYS A 204 15.22 7.11 0.81
C LYS A 204 14.64 8.15 1.78
N ALA A 205 13.43 7.93 2.26
CA ALA A 205 12.74 8.85 3.18
C ALA A 205 13.46 9.01 4.54
N ILE A 206 14.31 8.02 4.91
CA ILE A 206 15.10 8.09 6.14
C ILE A 206 16.42 8.85 5.91
N GLN A 207 16.97 8.80 4.71
CA GLN A 207 18.28 9.36 4.37
C GLN A 207 18.22 10.83 3.99
N GLU A 208 17.11 11.31 3.49
CA GLU A 208 16.86 12.68 3.04
C GLU A 208 15.91 13.44 3.98
#